data_2ab7758be8bbad96886215d5fbf18193
#
_entry.id   2ab7758be8bbad96886215d5fbf18193
#
_cell.length_a   1.000
_cell.length_b   1.000
_cell.length_c   1.000
_cell.angle_alpha   90.00
_cell.angle_beta   90.00
_cell.angle_gamma   90.00
#
_symmetry.space_group_name_H-M   'P 1'
#
loop_
_entity.id
_entity.type
_entity.pdbx_description
1 polymer ?
#
loop_
_entity_poly.entity_id
_entity_poly.type
_entity_poly.pdbx_seq_one_letter_code
_entity_poly.pdbx_strand_id
1 'polypeptide(L)'
;ILSGLVGSEMCIRDRLETLINAGFVDYLILLIYFVFVLGIGLAARHQVSDSLDFFLSGRSLPGWVTGLAFVSANLGAVEIMGMSANGAQIGIPTVHYFWIGAIPAMVFLGIVMMPFYYGSGVRSVPEFMLKRFGPAAHLVNAISFALAQLLIAGINLYLLGTIVHALLGWPLWVALIVAAMIVLAYISLGGLSAAIYNEVLQFFVIVASLLPLVIIGLHRVGGWSGLKAKITAAAEAHPDVVTPAAQQLHSWPGQALSGFGSPVMSVIGITLGLGFVLSFGYWTTNFVEVQRAMASDSLSSARKTPIIGAFPKMLVPFLTVLPGMLAAVLVPEIARMKAGEKVAGGASGSFVQYNDSVLFLIRNLLPTGLTGVAITGLLAAFMAGMAANISAFNTVFSVDIWQHYVIKDKPDGYYVKVGRIATVIATVVAIGTAFMASGFSNIMDYLQTLFGFFNAPLFATFILGMFWKRSTPHAGWSGLVVGTLSAVTVWVMSLAGVFTLPGQGTAFLAATVGFVADIIVSIVVSLFTEPKPAAELVRLVYSETPKEHLVDPLEKDLPWYRRTVPLGMTVLAITVVLNIIF
;
A
#
# COMPACT_ATOMS: atom_id res chain seq x y z
N ILE A 1 -17.45 -47.72 -23.49
CA ILE A 1 -17.84 -47.34 -22.09
C ILE A 1 -16.71 -47.63 -21.07
N LEU A 2 -15.56 -48.18 -21.49
CA LEU A 2 -14.43 -48.51 -20.61
C LEU A 2 -13.26 -47.50 -20.68
N SER A 3 -13.34 -46.42 -21.47
CA SER A 3 -12.32 -45.37 -21.54
C SER A 3 -12.60 -44.15 -20.65
N GLY A 4 -13.71 -44.12 -19.91
CA GLY A 4 -14.10 -43.02 -19.03
C GLY A 4 -13.64 -43.15 -17.57
N LEU A 5 -13.11 -44.28 -17.18
CA LEU A 5 -12.72 -44.56 -15.78
C LEU A 5 -11.22 -44.34 -15.47
N VAL A 6 -10.37 -44.15 -16.47
CA VAL A 6 -8.94 -43.88 -16.31
C VAL A 6 -8.67 -42.38 -16.08
N GLY A 7 -9.61 -41.50 -16.38
CA GLY A 7 -9.51 -40.05 -16.15
C GLY A 7 -9.79 -39.59 -14.72
N SER A 8 -10.48 -40.40 -13.90
CA SER A 8 -10.86 -40.00 -12.53
C SER A 8 -9.80 -40.31 -11.49
N GLU A 9 -8.87 -41.23 -11.74
CA GLU A 9 -7.76 -41.49 -10.81
C GLU A 9 -6.60 -40.51 -10.94
N MET A 10 -6.53 -39.75 -12.04
CA MET A 10 -5.51 -38.72 -12.23
C MET A 10 -5.86 -37.40 -11.48
N CYS A 11 -7.14 -37.21 -11.11
CA CYS A 11 -7.57 -36.04 -10.31
C CYS A 11 -7.46 -36.21 -8.79
N ILE A 12 -7.19 -37.42 -8.27
CA ILE A 12 -7.10 -37.68 -6.82
C ILE A 12 -5.64 -37.74 -6.34
N ARG A 13 -4.67 -37.66 -7.25
CA ARG A 13 -3.23 -37.69 -6.94
C ARG A 13 -2.55 -36.33 -7.00
N ASP A 14 -3.28 -35.23 -6.98
CA ASP A 14 -2.78 -33.93 -6.53
C ASP A 14 -2.58 -34.01 -5.00
N ARG A 15 -1.57 -34.77 -4.62
CA ARG A 15 -1.03 -34.72 -3.27
C ARG A 15 -0.69 -33.28 -2.99
N LEU A 16 -1.06 -32.83 -1.81
CA LEU A 16 -0.62 -31.67 -1.07
C LEU A 16 0.92 -31.50 -1.17
N GLU A 17 1.43 -31.21 -2.37
CA GLU A 17 2.85 -30.90 -2.55
C GLU A 17 3.05 -29.48 -2.05
N THR A 18 3.67 -29.39 -0.86
CA THR A 18 4.10 -28.11 -0.31
C THR A 18 5.16 -27.51 -1.23
N LEU A 19 4.95 -26.29 -1.67
CA LEU A 19 5.94 -25.57 -2.47
C LEU A 19 7.21 -25.31 -1.63
N ILE A 20 7.05 -25.07 -0.34
CA ILE A 20 8.12 -24.80 0.62
C ILE A 20 8.17 -25.93 1.65
N ASN A 21 9.29 -26.64 1.70
CA ASN A 21 9.54 -27.67 2.71
C ASN A 21 9.99 -27.04 4.03
N ALA A 22 9.02 -26.63 4.86
CA ALA A 22 9.28 -26.09 6.17
C ALA A 22 9.53 -27.21 7.20
N GLY A 23 10.62 -27.12 7.96
CA GLY A 23 10.95 -28.04 9.04
C GLY A 23 10.30 -27.66 10.37
N PHE A 24 10.49 -28.49 11.40
CA PHE A 24 9.95 -28.22 12.75
C PHE A 24 10.40 -26.86 13.32
N VAL A 25 11.65 -26.47 13.08
CA VAL A 25 12.19 -25.17 13.55
C VAL A 25 11.46 -24.01 12.89
N ASP A 26 11.12 -24.12 11.61
CA ASP A 26 10.39 -23.07 10.87
C ASP A 26 8.99 -22.86 11.47
N TYR A 27 8.27 -23.95 11.75
CA TYR A 27 6.95 -23.87 12.41
C TYR A 27 7.04 -23.36 13.86
N LEU A 28 8.11 -23.67 14.58
CA LEU A 28 8.32 -23.16 15.95
C LEU A 28 8.52 -21.64 15.93
N ILE A 29 9.28 -21.10 14.98
CA ILE A 29 9.47 -19.65 14.80
C ILE A 29 8.14 -18.98 14.50
N LEU A 30 7.34 -19.54 13.60
CA LEU A 30 5.99 -19.06 13.29
C LEU A 30 5.09 -19.03 14.53
N LEU A 31 5.09 -20.11 15.31
CA LEU A 31 4.29 -20.21 16.54
C LEU A 31 4.68 -19.11 17.55
N ILE A 32 5.99 -18.92 17.78
CA ILE A 32 6.50 -17.89 18.67
C ILE A 32 6.01 -16.50 18.22
N TYR A 33 6.11 -16.19 16.93
CA TYR A 33 5.63 -14.93 16.38
C TYR A 33 4.12 -14.74 16.64
N PHE A 34 3.29 -15.74 16.36
CA PHE A 34 1.84 -15.64 16.61
C PHE A 34 1.50 -15.44 18.08
N VAL A 35 2.23 -16.09 19.00
CA VAL A 35 2.06 -15.89 20.45
C VAL A 35 2.34 -14.42 20.83
N PHE A 36 3.40 -13.83 20.28
CA PHE A 36 3.71 -12.41 20.51
C PHE A 36 2.62 -11.47 19.97
N VAL A 37 2.18 -11.67 18.73
CA VAL A 37 1.14 -10.85 18.10
C VAL A 37 -0.18 -10.92 18.87
N LEU A 38 -0.63 -12.11 19.25
CA LEU A 38 -1.85 -12.29 20.04
C LEU A 38 -1.68 -11.72 21.45
N GLY A 39 -0.50 -11.87 22.07
CA GLY A 39 -0.18 -11.29 23.37
C GLY A 39 -0.27 -9.76 23.38
N ILE A 40 0.26 -9.08 22.35
CA ILE A 40 0.13 -7.63 22.17
C ILE A 40 -1.35 -7.23 21.99
N GLY A 41 -2.09 -7.97 21.17
CA GLY A 41 -3.53 -7.72 20.97
C GLY A 41 -4.34 -7.82 22.25
N LEU A 42 -4.06 -8.84 23.08
CA LEU A 42 -4.72 -9.02 24.38
C LEU A 42 -4.32 -7.93 25.39
N ALA A 43 -3.04 -7.53 25.43
CA ALA A 43 -2.58 -6.45 26.29
C ALA A 43 -3.22 -5.11 25.91
N ALA A 44 -3.28 -4.80 24.62
CA ALA A 44 -3.86 -3.55 24.13
C ALA A 44 -5.39 -3.47 24.35
N ARG A 45 -6.09 -4.60 24.49
CA ARG A 45 -7.54 -4.64 24.75
C ARG A 45 -7.95 -3.84 26.00
N HIS A 46 -7.11 -3.85 27.01
CA HIS A 46 -7.39 -3.16 28.29
C HIS A 46 -7.24 -1.63 28.19
N GLN A 47 -6.67 -1.11 27.12
CA GLN A 47 -6.49 0.33 26.90
C GLN A 47 -7.65 0.98 26.14
N VAL A 48 -8.62 0.20 25.67
CA VAL A 48 -9.76 0.70 24.89
C VAL A 48 -10.93 0.96 25.82
N SER A 49 -11.19 2.23 26.12
CA SER A 49 -12.32 2.68 26.95
C SER A 49 -13.44 3.33 26.15
N ASP A 50 -13.12 4.05 25.08
CA ASP A 50 -14.08 4.79 24.27
C ASP A 50 -13.82 4.66 22.76
N SER A 51 -14.60 5.39 21.96
CA SER A 51 -14.46 5.37 20.50
C SER A 51 -13.16 6.02 20.01
N LEU A 52 -12.67 7.05 20.69
CA LEU A 52 -11.42 7.70 20.35
C LEU A 52 -10.22 6.77 20.57
N ASP A 53 -10.24 6.01 21.66
CA ASP A 53 -9.23 4.97 21.93
C ASP A 53 -9.26 3.88 20.86
N PHE A 54 -10.46 3.41 20.50
CA PHE A 54 -10.60 2.32 19.54
C PHE A 54 -10.19 2.71 18.11
N PHE A 55 -10.58 3.90 17.65
CA PHE A 55 -10.36 4.34 16.27
C PHE A 55 -9.09 5.16 16.05
N LEU A 56 -8.59 5.87 17.07
CA LEU A 56 -7.42 6.77 16.99
C LEU A 56 -6.40 6.60 18.13
N SER A 57 -6.45 5.50 18.90
CA SER A 57 -5.53 5.26 20.03
C SER A 57 -5.48 6.41 21.04
N GLY A 58 -6.60 7.10 21.26
CA GLY A 58 -6.68 8.25 22.17
C GLY A 58 -5.79 9.43 21.78
N ARG A 59 -5.15 9.42 20.61
CA ARG A 59 -4.13 10.40 20.20
C ARG A 59 -2.99 10.52 21.22
N SER A 60 -2.47 9.40 21.70
CA SER A 60 -1.52 9.35 22.82
C SER A 60 -0.16 8.78 22.47
N LEU A 61 0.07 8.41 21.21
CA LEU A 61 1.26 7.68 20.79
C LEU A 61 2.41 8.63 20.41
N PRO A 62 3.66 8.34 20.85
CA PRO A 62 4.82 9.14 20.49
C PRO A 62 5.17 9.00 19.00
N GLY A 63 5.68 10.07 18.38
CA GLY A 63 5.91 10.16 16.93
C GLY A 63 6.85 9.10 16.35
N TRP A 64 7.77 8.52 17.12
CA TRP A 64 8.60 7.43 16.62
C TRP A 64 7.84 6.11 16.50
N VAL A 65 6.90 5.82 17.40
CA VAL A 65 6.02 4.65 17.35
C VAL A 65 5.10 4.76 16.13
N THR A 66 4.43 5.91 15.99
CA THR A 66 3.54 6.15 14.86
C THR A 66 4.30 6.20 13.53
N GLY A 67 5.55 6.68 13.52
CA GLY A 67 6.43 6.70 12.33
C GLY A 67 6.83 5.29 11.86
N LEU A 68 7.21 4.40 12.78
CA LEU A 68 7.49 3.00 12.45
C LEU A 68 6.22 2.24 12.03
N ALA A 69 5.10 2.47 12.72
CA ALA A 69 3.82 1.90 12.35
C ALA A 69 3.35 2.39 10.97
N PHE A 70 3.54 3.69 10.67
CA PHE A 70 3.22 4.30 9.38
C PHE A 70 3.92 3.57 8.22
N VAL A 71 5.22 3.28 8.37
CA VAL A 71 5.96 2.55 7.33
C VAL A 71 5.61 1.07 7.30
N SER A 72 5.39 0.46 8.47
CA SER A 72 5.06 -0.96 8.56
C SER A 72 3.68 -1.29 8.00
N ALA A 73 2.68 -0.44 8.25
CA ALA A 73 1.34 -0.59 7.68
C ALA A 73 1.36 -0.62 6.15
N ASN A 74 2.27 0.14 5.55
CA ASN A 74 2.48 0.16 4.11
C ASN A 74 3.38 -0.99 3.61
N LEU A 75 4.31 -1.51 4.44
CA LEU A 75 5.12 -2.69 4.13
C LEU A 75 4.28 -3.99 4.19
N GLY A 76 3.08 -3.94 3.64
CA GLY A 76 2.19 -5.08 3.53
C GLY A 76 2.62 -6.07 2.44
N ALA A 77 1.77 -7.07 2.23
CA ALA A 77 1.93 -8.09 1.20
C ALA A 77 2.25 -7.53 -0.18
N VAL A 78 1.50 -6.52 -0.56
CA VAL A 78 1.60 -5.89 -1.88
C VAL A 78 2.95 -5.21 -2.04
N GLU A 79 3.46 -4.57 -1.01
CA GLU A 79 4.76 -3.93 -1.05
C GLU A 79 5.88 -4.96 -1.24
N ILE A 80 5.84 -6.09 -0.52
CA ILE A 80 6.91 -7.09 -0.59
C ILE A 80 6.78 -7.94 -1.86
N MET A 81 5.65 -8.60 -2.06
CA MET A 81 5.50 -9.51 -3.20
C MET A 81 5.28 -8.75 -4.50
N GLY A 82 4.48 -7.68 -4.49
CA GLY A 82 4.22 -6.87 -5.67
C GLY A 82 5.44 -6.11 -6.17
N MET A 83 6.23 -5.49 -5.28
CA MET A 83 7.47 -4.82 -5.68
C MET A 83 8.55 -5.81 -6.10
N SER A 84 8.57 -7.02 -5.51
CA SER A 84 9.45 -8.09 -6.01
C SER A 84 8.99 -8.60 -7.38
N ALA A 85 7.69 -8.72 -7.61
CA ALA A 85 7.16 -9.04 -8.94
C ALA A 85 7.61 -8.01 -9.99
N ASN A 86 7.47 -6.71 -9.68
CA ASN A 86 7.99 -5.64 -10.53
C ASN A 86 9.52 -5.68 -10.66
N GLY A 87 10.26 -5.96 -9.59
CA GLY A 87 11.70 -6.15 -9.63
C GLY A 87 12.12 -7.27 -10.58
N ALA A 88 11.41 -8.40 -10.57
CA ALA A 88 11.64 -9.51 -11.49
C ALA A 88 11.27 -9.16 -12.94
N GLN A 89 10.18 -8.45 -13.15
CA GLN A 89 9.66 -8.08 -14.46
C GLN A 89 10.40 -6.90 -15.08
N ILE A 90 10.55 -5.81 -14.34
CA ILE A 90 10.96 -4.47 -14.80
C ILE A 90 12.40 -4.14 -14.39
N GLY A 91 12.83 -4.59 -13.19
CA GLY A 91 14.14 -4.28 -12.64
C GLY A 91 14.19 -2.99 -11.80
N ILE A 92 15.33 -2.29 -11.84
CA ILE A 92 15.63 -1.08 -11.05
C ILE A 92 14.59 0.04 -11.21
N PRO A 93 13.97 0.32 -12.38
CA PRO A 93 12.98 1.40 -12.46
C PRO A 93 11.86 1.32 -11.42
N THR A 94 11.61 0.14 -10.86
CA THR A 94 10.66 -0.07 -9.75
C THR A 94 10.99 0.79 -8.51
N VAL A 95 12.23 1.22 -8.30
CA VAL A 95 12.61 2.08 -7.16
C VAL A 95 11.89 3.44 -7.18
N HIS A 96 11.40 3.87 -8.34
CA HIS A 96 10.68 5.13 -8.47
C HIS A 96 9.35 5.18 -7.70
N TYR A 97 8.72 4.03 -7.40
CA TYR A 97 7.59 3.99 -6.47
C TYR A 97 7.94 4.56 -5.08
N PHE A 98 9.20 4.42 -4.69
CA PHE A 98 9.72 4.89 -3.40
C PHE A 98 10.31 6.29 -3.51
N TRP A 99 11.32 6.46 -4.36
CA TRP A 99 12.17 7.66 -4.38
C TRP A 99 11.53 8.85 -5.08
N ILE A 100 10.74 8.63 -6.12
CA ILE A 100 9.98 9.70 -6.80
C ILE A 100 8.55 9.76 -6.26
N GLY A 101 7.98 8.62 -5.92
CA GLY A 101 6.60 8.51 -5.44
C GLY A 101 6.49 8.78 -3.93
N ALA A 102 6.80 7.78 -3.12
CA ALA A 102 6.46 7.79 -1.70
C ALA A 102 7.12 8.93 -0.91
N ILE A 103 8.44 9.08 -1.00
CA ILE A 103 9.19 9.95 -0.11
C ILE A 103 8.83 11.44 -0.25
N PRO A 104 8.75 12.03 -1.46
CA PRO A 104 8.30 13.42 -1.59
C PRO A 104 6.87 13.63 -1.07
N ALA A 105 5.99 12.66 -1.31
CA ALA A 105 4.61 12.73 -0.85
C ALA A 105 4.50 12.61 0.69
N MET A 106 5.31 11.75 1.33
CA MET A 106 5.38 11.64 2.79
C MET A 106 5.89 12.92 3.45
N VAL A 107 6.90 13.55 2.86
CA VAL A 107 7.41 14.85 3.34
C VAL A 107 6.35 15.94 3.17
N PHE A 108 5.65 15.97 2.04
CA PHE A 108 4.55 16.90 1.80
C PHE A 108 3.40 16.68 2.78
N LEU A 109 3.01 15.44 3.05
CA LEU A 109 2.01 15.12 4.07
C LEU A 109 2.41 15.73 5.43
N GLY A 110 3.64 15.46 5.89
CA GLY A 110 4.10 15.90 7.21
C GLY A 110 4.22 17.42 7.34
N ILE A 111 4.77 18.08 6.33
CA ILE A 111 5.01 19.52 6.39
C ILE A 111 3.74 20.32 6.10
N VAL A 112 2.97 19.92 5.08
CA VAL A 112 1.90 20.75 4.49
C VAL A 112 0.52 20.32 4.94
N MET A 113 0.19 19.02 4.91
CA MET A 113 -1.19 18.57 5.10
C MET A 113 -1.53 18.21 6.55
N MET A 114 -0.59 17.68 7.34
CA MET A 114 -0.86 17.30 8.73
C MET A 114 -1.32 18.45 9.62
N PRO A 115 -0.86 19.71 9.47
CA PRO A 115 -1.45 20.84 10.20
C PRO A 115 -2.96 20.97 10.00
N PHE A 116 -3.47 20.64 8.82
CA PHE A 116 -4.91 20.69 8.54
C PHE A 116 -5.64 19.47 9.07
N TYR A 117 -5.14 18.26 8.87
CA TYR A 117 -5.77 17.05 9.39
C TYR A 117 -5.78 17.02 10.92
N TYR A 118 -4.63 17.16 11.55
CA TYR A 118 -4.51 17.13 13.00
C TYR A 118 -5.08 18.39 13.65
N GLY A 119 -4.78 19.57 13.08
CA GLY A 119 -5.17 20.87 13.60
C GLY A 119 -6.67 21.17 13.52
N SER A 120 -7.39 20.60 12.53
CA SER A 120 -8.85 20.72 12.44
C SER A 120 -9.60 19.75 13.37
N GLY A 121 -8.90 18.85 14.05
CA GLY A 121 -9.47 17.92 15.01
C GLY A 121 -10.35 16.82 14.40
N VAL A 122 -10.25 16.56 13.08
CA VAL A 122 -11.01 15.50 12.41
C VAL A 122 -10.52 14.11 12.83
N ARG A 123 -11.41 13.12 12.76
CA ARG A 123 -11.12 11.72 13.08
C ARG A 123 -10.79 10.88 11.85
N SER A 124 -11.11 11.39 10.66
CA SER A 124 -10.88 10.72 9.38
C SER A 124 -10.61 11.73 8.27
N VAL A 125 -10.08 11.24 7.14
CA VAL A 125 -9.94 12.03 5.91
C VAL A 125 -11.31 12.42 5.33
N PRO A 126 -12.33 11.54 5.28
CA PRO A 126 -13.69 11.92 4.90
C PRO A 126 -14.28 13.02 5.78
N GLU A 127 -14.04 13.02 7.09
CA GLU A 127 -14.53 14.09 7.99
C GLU A 127 -13.91 15.45 7.65
N PHE A 128 -12.67 15.50 7.15
CA PHE A 128 -12.11 16.74 6.61
C PHE A 128 -12.90 17.23 5.39
N MET A 129 -13.29 16.31 4.50
CA MET A 129 -14.15 16.65 3.35
C MET A 129 -15.51 17.18 3.80
N LEU A 130 -16.08 16.65 4.87
CA LEU A 130 -17.32 17.15 5.48
C LEU A 130 -17.18 18.62 5.92
N LYS A 131 -16.13 18.91 6.68
CA LYS A 131 -15.87 20.28 7.17
C LYS A 131 -15.59 21.26 6.02
N ARG A 132 -14.81 20.83 5.02
CA ARG A 132 -14.39 21.69 3.90
C ARG A 132 -15.48 21.87 2.85
N PHE A 133 -16.13 20.80 2.41
CA PHE A 133 -17.03 20.78 1.25
C PHE A 133 -18.49 20.42 1.61
N GLY A 134 -18.73 19.81 2.76
CA GLY A 134 -20.07 19.44 3.21
C GLY A 134 -20.45 17.97 2.95
N PRO A 135 -21.73 17.60 3.21
CA PRO A 135 -22.16 16.20 3.29
C PRO A 135 -22.01 15.40 1.99
N ALA A 136 -22.23 16.01 0.84
CA ALA A 136 -22.16 15.29 -0.44
C ALA A 136 -20.74 14.82 -0.74
N ALA A 137 -19.73 15.70 -0.62
CA ALA A 137 -18.33 15.34 -0.80
C ALA A 137 -17.85 14.33 0.25
N HIS A 138 -18.30 14.48 1.50
CA HIS A 138 -18.05 13.52 2.57
C HIS A 138 -18.56 12.12 2.23
N LEU A 139 -19.82 12.00 1.81
CA LEU A 139 -20.43 10.70 1.52
C LEU A 139 -19.74 10.02 0.32
N VAL A 140 -19.48 10.77 -0.76
CA VAL A 140 -18.76 10.25 -1.94
C VAL A 140 -17.38 9.74 -1.54
N ASN A 141 -16.62 10.50 -0.77
CA ASN A 141 -15.30 10.09 -0.31
C ASN A 141 -15.36 8.87 0.63
N ALA A 142 -16.28 8.89 1.60
CA ALA A 142 -16.41 7.78 2.56
C ALA A 142 -16.78 6.45 1.88
N ILE A 143 -17.71 6.47 0.92
CA ILE A 143 -18.09 5.28 0.16
C ILE A 143 -16.94 4.82 -0.76
N SER A 144 -16.33 5.74 -1.50
CA SER A 144 -15.20 5.43 -2.39
C SER A 144 -14.03 4.83 -1.62
N PHE A 145 -13.69 5.40 -0.47
CA PHE A 145 -12.64 4.89 0.41
C PHE A 145 -13.01 3.51 0.97
N ALA A 146 -14.21 3.32 1.50
CA ALA A 146 -14.64 2.03 2.05
C ALA A 146 -14.57 0.92 0.98
N LEU A 147 -15.03 1.20 -0.24
CA LEU A 147 -14.96 0.26 -1.35
C LEU A 147 -13.50 -0.06 -1.71
N ALA A 148 -12.64 0.96 -1.85
CA ALA A 148 -11.22 0.77 -2.14
C ALA A 148 -10.54 -0.10 -1.09
N GLN A 149 -10.81 0.14 0.20
CA GLN A 149 -10.20 -0.65 1.30
C GLN A 149 -10.64 -2.12 1.29
N LEU A 150 -11.89 -2.41 0.94
CA LEU A 150 -12.35 -3.80 0.81
C LEU A 150 -11.64 -4.54 -0.35
N LEU A 151 -11.44 -3.86 -1.48
CA LEU A 151 -10.70 -4.42 -2.61
C LEU A 151 -9.23 -4.65 -2.26
N ILE A 152 -8.57 -3.71 -1.60
CA ILE A 152 -7.17 -3.82 -1.17
C ILE A 152 -7.01 -4.88 -0.07
N ALA A 153 -7.96 -4.99 0.87
CA ALA A 153 -7.96 -6.05 1.87
C ALA A 153 -8.03 -7.44 1.21
N GLY A 154 -8.80 -7.57 0.13
CA GLY A 154 -8.84 -8.79 -0.68
C GLY A 154 -7.50 -9.13 -1.33
N ILE A 155 -6.76 -8.13 -1.83
CA ILE A 155 -5.40 -8.32 -2.34
C ILE A 155 -4.47 -8.90 -1.26
N ASN A 156 -4.45 -8.26 -0.09
CA ASN A 156 -3.62 -8.73 1.03
C ASN A 156 -4.01 -10.15 1.45
N LEU A 157 -5.31 -10.44 1.52
CA LEU A 157 -5.80 -11.76 1.88
C LEU A 157 -5.44 -12.82 0.84
N TYR A 158 -5.54 -12.50 -0.45
CA TYR A 158 -5.14 -13.39 -1.55
C TYR A 158 -3.67 -13.78 -1.43
N LEU A 159 -2.79 -12.79 -1.25
CA LEU A 159 -1.36 -13.04 -1.12
C LEU A 159 -1.03 -13.82 0.16
N LEU A 160 -1.71 -13.53 1.28
CA LEU A 160 -1.58 -14.32 2.51
C LEU A 160 -2.03 -15.76 2.30
N GLY A 161 -3.18 -15.97 1.65
CA GLY A 161 -3.67 -17.31 1.30
C GLY A 161 -2.70 -18.08 0.40
N THR A 162 -2.04 -17.39 -0.54
CA THR A 162 -1.00 -17.98 -1.40
C THR A 162 0.18 -18.52 -0.59
N ILE A 163 0.61 -17.82 0.47
CA ILE A 163 1.69 -18.31 1.35
C ILE A 163 1.22 -19.52 2.15
N VAL A 164 0.02 -19.46 2.72
CA VAL A 164 -0.52 -20.61 3.48
C VAL A 164 -0.67 -21.84 2.56
N HIS A 165 -1.11 -21.63 1.32
CA HIS A 165 -1.14 -22.68 0.30
C HIS A 165 0.26 -23.23 0.01
N ALA A 166 1.24 -22.36 -0.21
CA ALA A 166 2.62 -22.77 -0.50
C ALA A 166 3.29 -23.54 0.63
N LEU A 167 2.94 -23.22 1.90
CA LEU A 167 3.48 -23.86 3.10
C LEU A 167 2.82 -25.19 3.43
N LEU A 168 1.49 -25.23 3.35
CA LEU A 168 0.69 -26.34 3.86
C LEU A 168 0.11 -27.22 2.74
N GLY A 169 0.23 -26.79 1.49
CA GLY A 169 -0.38 -27.48 0.34
C GLY A 169 -1.92 -27.45 0.35
N TRP A 170 -2.54 -26.66 1.20
CA TRP A 170 -4.00 -26.60 1.29
C TRP A 170 -4.60 -25.92 0.07
N PRO A 171 -5.82 -26.31 -0.37
CA PRO A 171 -6.52 -25.57 -1.41
C PRO A 171 -6.60 -24.09 -1.09
N LEU A 172 -6.40 -23.21 -2.08
CA LEU A 172 -6.33 -21.76 -1.88
C LEU A 172 -7.54 -21.21 -1.10
N TRP A 173 -8.76 -21.71 -1.37
CA TRP A 173 -9.96 -21.26 -0.66
C TRP A 173 -9.92 -21.58 0.85
N VAL A 174 -9.36 -22.73 1.25
CA VAL A 174 -9.15 -23.09 2.68
C VAL A 174 -8.11 -22.17 3.30
N ALA A 175 -7.00 -21.95 2.58
CA ALA A 175 -5.92 -21.06 3.02
C ALA A 175 -6.43 -19.63 3.23
N LEU A 176 -7.28 -19.11 2.34
CA LEU A 176 -7.92 -17.80 2.46
C LEU A 176 -8.79 -17.69 3.73
N ILE A 177 -9.62 -18.70 4.01
CA ILE A 177 -10.49 -18.70 5.19
C ILE A 177 -9.67 -18.73 6.48
N VAL A 178 -8.65 -19.59 6.55
CA VAL A 178 -7.79 -19.68 7.74
C VAL A 178 -7.01 -18.39 7.95
N ALA A 179 -6.44 -17.83 6.90
CA ALA A 179 -5.75 -16.54 6.94
C ALA A 179 -6.67 -15.42 7.44
N ALA A 180 -7.90 -15.35 6.94
CA ALA A 180 -8.91 -14.39 7.38
C ALA A 180 -9.24 -14.54 8.86
N MET A 181 -9.40 -15.77 9.36
CA MET A 181 -9.69 -16.03 10.78
C MET A 181 -8.54 -15.59 11.69
N ILE A 182 -7.29 -15.82 11.30
CA ILE A 182 -6.11 -15.37 12.05
C ILE A 182 -6.09 -13.86 12.20
N VAL A 183 -6.29 -13.14 11.08
CA VAL A 183 -6.31 -11.67 11.09
C VAL A 183 -7.46 -11.15 11.92
N LEU A 184 -8.67 -11.71 11.76
CA LEU A 184 -9.85 -11.32 12.52
C LEU A 184 -9.66 -11.49 14.02
N ALA A 185 -8.97 -12.55 14.44
CA ALA A 185 -8.77 -12.87 15.85
C ALA A 185 -8.06 -11.75 16.63
N TYR A 186 -7.05 -11.10 16.07
CA TYR A 186 -6.33 -10.07 16.82
C TYR A 186 -6.86 -8.64 16.57
N ILE A 187 -7.41 -8.34 15.38
CA ILE A 187 -7.92 -6.98 15.09
C ILE A 187 -9.17 -6.66 15.91
N SER A 188 -10.09 -7.64 16.06
CA SER A 188 -11.34 -7.41 16.76
C SER A 188 -11.18 -7.16 18.27
N LEU A 189 -10.03 -7.47 18.86
CA LEU A 189 -9.78 -7.37 20.30
C LEU A 189 -9.32 -5.98 20.75
N GLY A 190 -8.33 -5.38 20.08
CA GLY A 190 -7.60 -4.22 20.61
C GLY A 190 -7.68 -2.93 19.78
N GLY A 191 -8.50 -2.88 18.72
CA GLY A 191 -8.65 -1.69 17.89
C GLY A 191 -7.33 -1.19 17.27
N LEU A 192 -7.22 0.12 17.03
CA LEU A 192 -6.05 0.73 16.39
C LEU A 192 -4.78 0.62 17.25
N SER A 193 -4.87 0.69 18.57
CA SER A 193 -3.70 0.58 19.45
C SER A 193 -3.01 -0.77 19.29
N ALA A 194 -3.78 -1.86 19.25
CA ALA A 194 -3.23 -3.19 19.00
C ALA A 194 -2.58 -3.29 17.62
N ALA A 195 -3.19 -2.69 16.60
CA ALA A 195 -2.64 -2.66 15.25
C ALA A 195 -1.29 -1.93 15.23
N ILE A 196 -1.20 -0.73 15.78
CA ILE A 196 0.03 0.10 15.78
C ILE A 196 1.18 -0.59 16.53
N TYR A 197 0.95 -1.15 17.72
CA TYR A 197 2.02 -1.85 18.44
C TYR A 197 2.47 -3.12 17.72
N ASN A 198 1.54 -3.87 17.12
CA ASN A 198 1.90 -5.00 16.27
C ASN A 198 2.67 -4.56 15.02
N GLU A 199 2.29 -3.45 14.38
CA GLU A 199 2.99 -2.89 13.22
C GLU A 199 4.45 -2.52 13.54
N VAL A 200 4.72 -1.98 14.73
CA VAL A 200 6.10 -1.71 15.19
C VAL A 200 6.90 -3.01 15.32
N LEU A 201 6.34 -4.06 15.95
CA LEU A 201 6.98 -5.37 16.01
C LEU A 201 7.22 -5.93 14.61
N GLN A 202 6.19 -5.87 13.76
CA GLN A 202 6.21 -6.39 12.40
C GLN A 202 7.26 -5.70 11.54
N PHE A 203 7.50 -4.40 11.70
CA PHE A 203 8.59 -3.71 11.01
C PHE A 203 9.94 -4.40 11.23
N PHE A 204 10.31 -4.68 12.48
CA PHE A 204 11.57 -5.33 12.79
C PHE A 204 11.62 -6.78 12.29
N VAL A 205 10.51 -7.51 12.40
CA VAL A 205 10.41 -8.89 11.89
C VAL A 205 10.56 -8.94 10.38
N ILE A 206 9.93 -8.02 9.64
CA ILE A 206 10.04 -7.93 8.17
C ILE A 206 11.49 -7.65 7.76
N VAL A 207 12.13 -6.66 8.38
CA VAL A 207 13.54 -6.33 8.06
C VAL A 207 14.46 -7.51 8.36
N ALA A 208 14.32 -8.12 9.56
CA ALA A 208 15.14 -9.24 9.97
C ALA A 208 14.96 -10.48 9.06
N SER A 209 13.80 -10.64 8.45
CA SER A 209 13.48 -11.79 7.59
C SER A 209 13.94 -11.61 6.14
N LEU A 210 13.79 -10.42 5.58
CA LEU A 210 14.15 -10.16 4.17
C LEU A 210 15.63 -9.88 3.97
N LEU A 211 16.31 -9.31 4.98
CA LEU A 211 17.72 -8.96 4.88
C LEU A 211 18.63 -10.19 4.61
N PRO A 212 18.51 -11.34 5.30
CA PRO A 212 19.28 -12.54 4.99
C PRO A 212 19.03 -13.04 3.57
N LEU A 213 17.78 -12.98 3.07
CA LEU A 213 17.43 -13.39 1.71
C LEU A 213 18.20 -12.57 0.67
N VAL A 214 18.28 -11.26 0.85
CA VAL A 214 19.03 -10.35 -0.03
C VAL A 214 20.54 -10.63 0.03
N ILE A 215 21.09 -10.76 1.24
CA ILE A 215 22.53 -11.00 1.44
C ILE A 215 22.96 -12.34 0.79
N ILE A 216 22.22 -13.41 1.06
CA ILE A 216 22.52 -14.74 0.50
C ILE A 216 22.34 -14.73 -1.02
N GLY A 217 21.28 -14.09 -1.52
CA GLY A 217 21.02 -13.96 -2.96
C GLY A 217 22.14 -13.20 -3.68
N LEU A 218 22.56 -12.07 -3.14
CA LEU A 218 23.69 -11.31 -3.69
C LEU A 218 25.00 -12.11 -3.65
N HIS A 219 25.28 -12.80 -2.56
CA HIS A 219 26.47 -13.64 -2.47
C HIS A 219 26.45 -14.74 -3.53
N ARG A 220 25.32 -15.43 -3.71
CA ARG A 220 25.18 -16.51 -4.72
C ARG A 220 25.30 -16.04 -6.16
N VAL A 221 24.85 -14.83 -6.44
CA VAL A 221 24.91 -14.28 -7.82
C VAL A 221 26.29 -13.73 -8.17
N GLY A 222 27.18 -13.54 -7.19
CA GLY A 222 28.50 -12.91 -7.37
C GLY A 222 28.47 -11.38 -7.18
N GLY A 223 27.64 -10.91 -6.25
CA GLY A 223 27.47 -9.50 -5.93
C GLY A 223 26.70 -8.72 -6.99
N TRP A 224 26.76 -7.40 -6.89
CA TRP A 224 26.06 -6.52 -7.82
C TRP A 224 26.54 -6.67 -9.27
N SER A 225 27.84 -6.86 -9.49
CA SER A 225 28.43 -7.11 -10.82
C SER A 225 27.94 -8.42 -11.43
N GLY A 226 27.87 -9.48 -10.63
CA GLY A 226 27.32 -10.77 -11.06
C GLY A 226 25.85 -10.70 -11.42
N LEU A 227 25.03 -9.96 -10.64
CA LEU A 227 23.62 -9.71 -10.96
C LEU A 227 23.48 -8.99 -12.30
N LYS A 228 24.24 -7.92 -12.52
CA LYS A 228 24.24 -7.18 -13.80
C LYS A 228 24.61 -8.08 -14.99
N ALA A 229 25.66 -8.88 -14.86
CA ALA A 229 26.10 -9.79 -15.91
C ALA A 229 25.01 -10.82 -16.27
N LYS A 230 24.34 -11.41 -15.28
CA LYS A 230 23.26 -12.39 -15.53
C LYS A 230 22.01 -11.76 -16.14
N ILE A 231 21.62 -10.55 -15.73
CA ILE A 231 20.50 -9.82 -16.36
C ILE A 231 20.82 -9.49 -17.81
N THR A 232 22.06 -9.05 -18.09
CA THR A 232 22.51 -8.75 -19.46
C THR A 232 22.46 -10.01 -20.33
N ALA A 233 23.03 -11.11 -19.85
CA ALA A 233 23.00 -12.38 -20.58
C ALA A 233 21.59 -12.90 -20.86
N ALA A 234 20.66 -12.76 -19.89
CA ALA A 234 19.25 -13.15 -20.08
C ALA A 234 18.54 -12.29 -21.14
N ALA A 235 18.80 -10.98 -21.13
CA ALA A 235 18.22 -10.06 -22.13
C ALA A 235 18.78 -10.29 -23.55
N GLU A 236 20.07 -10.62 -23.67
CA GLU A 236 20.69 -10.96 -24.94
C GLU A 236 20.23 -12.31 -25.50
N ALA A 237 19.96 -13.29 -24.61
CA ALA A 237 19.45 -14.60 -25.01
C ALA A 237 18.00 -14.56 -25.52
N HIS A 238 17.18 -13.63 -25.05
CA HIS A 238 15.76 -13.54 -25.39
C HIS A 238 15.33 -12.09 -25.71
N PRO A 239 15.91 -11.44 -26.74
CA PRO A 239 15.73 -10.00 -27.00
C PRO A 239 14.30 -9.60 -27.38
N ASP A 240 13.50 -10.54 -27.91
CA ASP A 240 12.12 -10.29 -28.34
C ASP A 240 11.11 -10.32 -27.18
N VAL A 241 11.49 -10.89 -26.03
CA VAL A 241 10.58 -11.14 -24.91
C VAL A 241 11.06 -10.43 -23.64
N VAL A 242 12.37 -10.48 -23.37
CA VAL A 242 12.96 -9.90 -22.15
C VAL A 242 13.30 -8.44 -22.40
N THR A 243 12.89 -7.58 -21.51
CA THR A 243 13.22 -6.15 -21.53
C THR A 243 14.75 -5.94 -21.64
N PRO A 244 15.24 -5.03 -22.48
CA PRO A 244 16.67 -4.76 -22.63
C PRO A 244 17.37 -4.49 -21.31
N ALA A 245 18.59 -5.02 -21.13
CA ALA A 245 19.34 -4.92 -19.88
C ALA A 245 19.53 -3.46 -19.42
N ALA A 246 19.79 -2.53 -20.35
CA ALA A 246 19.92 -1.11 -20.04
C ALA A 246 18.65 -0.54 -19.37
N GLN A 247 17.48 -0.97 -19.77
CA GLN A 247 16.21 -0.53 -19.17
C GLN A 247 15.91 -1.21 -17.82
N GLN A 248 16.51 -2.39 -17.55
CA GLN A 248 16.36 -3.08 -16.28
C GLN A 248 17.37 -2.65 -15.21
N LEU A 249 18.54 -2.17 -15.63
CA LEU A 249 19.70 -1.89 -14.76
C LEU A 249 19.87 -0.40 -14.42
N HIS A 250 19.11 0.48 -15.06
CA HIS A 250 19.08 1.91 -14.76
C HIS A 250 17.67 2.35 -14.38
N SER A 251 17.58 3.21 -13.39
CA SER A 251 16.27 3.73 -12.95
C SER A 251 15.65 4.65 -14.02
N TRP A 252 16.47 5.48 -14.65
CA TRP A 252 16.06 6.41 -15.70
C TRP A 252 16.47 5.93 -17.11
N PRO A 253 15.69 6.25 -18.16
CA PRO A 253 14.43 7.03 -18.18
C PRO A 253 13.19 6.25 -17.73
N GLY A 254 13.31 4.97 -17.34
CA GLY A 254 12.23 4.17 -16.77
C GLY A 254 11.17 3.71 -17.78
N GLN A 255 11.52 3.51 -19.05
CA GLN A 255 10.61 3.08 -20.11
C GLN A 255 9.91 1.74 -19.79
N ALA A 256 10.65 0.81 -19.18
CA ALA A 256 10.10 -0.49 -18.78
C ALA A 256 8.99 -0.36 -17.71
N LEU A 257 9.06 0.67 -16.86
CA LEU A 257 8.05 0.94 -15.82
C LEU A 257 6.86 1.70 -16.40
N SER A 258 7.12 2.81 -17.09
CA SER A 258 6.07 3.69 -17.59
C SER A 258 5.28 3.12 -18.77
N GLY A 259 5.91 2.25 -19.56
CA GLY A 259 5.36 1.74 -20.81
C GLY A 259 5.39 2.72 -21.99
N PHE A 260 5.89 3.95 -21.80
CA PHE A 260 5.99 4.91 -22.90
C PHE A 260 7.26 4.67 -23.73
N GLY A 261 7.11 4.61 -25.06
CA GLY A 261 8.22 4.38 -25.98
C GLY A 261 9.28 5.51 -26.02
N SER A 262 8.88 6.74 -25.70
CA SER A 262 9.78 7.90 -25.65
C SER A 262 10.42 8.05 -24.27
N PRO A 263 11.76 8.24 -24.18
CA PRO A 263 12.42 8.54 -22.90
C PRO A 263 11.86 9.77 -22.20
N VAL A 264 11.55 10.84 -22.92
CA VAL A 264 10.98 12.07 -22.36
C VAL A 264 9.58 11.81 -21.78
N MET A 265 8.73 11.11 -22.53
CA MET A 265 7.40 10.76 -22.05
C MET A 265 7.45 9.81 -20.84
N SER A 266 8.45 8.93 -20.77
CA SER A 266 8.67 8.08 -19.61
C SER A 266 9.02 8.89 -18.36
N VAL A 267 9.93 9.84 -18.47
CA VAL A 267 10.30 10.74 -17.36
C VAL A 267 9.06 11.55 -16.91
N ILE A 268 8.28 12.09 -17.84
CA ILE A 268 7.04 12.81 -17.53
C ILE A 268 6.03 11.86 -16.85
N GLY A 269 5.80 10.67 -17.38
CA GLY A 269 4.89 9.68 -16.81
C GLY A 269 5.28 9.26 -15.40
N ILE A 270 6.58 9.08 -15.13
CA ILE A 270 7.08 8.74 -13.80
C ILE A 270 6.98 9.94 -12.84
N THR A 271 7.43 11.12 -13.26
CA THR A 271 7.46 12.28 -12.34
C THR A 271 6.07 12.84 -12.07
N LEU A 272 5.22 12.98 -13.08
CA LEU A 272 3.87 13.51 -12.93
C LEU A 272 2.85 12.41 -12.63
N GLY A 273 2.79 11.34 -13.44
CA GLY A 273 1.78 10.30 -13.30
C GLY A 273 2.00 9.47 -12.03
N LEU A 274 3.16 8.84 -11.88
CA LEU A 274 3.46 8.04 -10.69
C LEU A 274 3.76 8.95 -9.48
N GLY A 275 4.69 9.90 -9.63
CA GLY A 275 5.17 10.71 -8.52
C GLY A 275 4.08 11.65 -8.00
N PHE A 276 3.74 12.67 -8.78
CA PHE A 276 2.84 13.73 -8.30
C PHE A 276 1.38 13.28 -8.18
N VAL A 277 0.82 12.56 -9.14
CA VAL A 277 -0.61 12.23 -9.12
C VAL A 277 -0.90 11.00 -8.26
N LEU A 278 -0.35 9.82 -8.61
CA LEU A 278 -0.67 8.58 -7.91
C LEU A 278 -0.13 8.54 -6.49
N SER A 279 1.16 8.85 -6.33
CA SER A 279 1.81 8.69 -5.02
C SER A 279 1.42 9.79 -4.04
N PHE A 280 1.33 11.06 -4.46
CA PHE A 280 0.77 12.09 -3.59
C PHE A 280 -0.68 11.77 -3.25
N GLY A 281 -1.48 11.31 -4.22
CA GLY A 281 -2.84 10.85 -3.96
C GLY A 281 -2.88 9.80 -2.86
N TYR A 282 -2.10 8.72 -3.00
CA TYR A 282 -2.07 7.66 -2.00
C TYR A 282 -1.56 8.16 -0.64
N TRP A 283 -0.35 8.70 -0.58
CA TRP A 283 0.31 9.01 0.70
C TRP A 283 -0.33 10.13 1.48
N THR A 284 -1.05 11.04 0.82
CA THR A 284 -1.61 12.23 1.47
C THR A 284 -3.10 12.15 1.76
N THR A 285 -3.84 11.33 1.02
CA THR A 285 -5.31 11.25 1.16
C THR A 285 -5.82 9.87 1.57
N ASN A 286 -5.00 8.82 1.51
CA ASN A 286 -5.38 7.51 2.00
C ASN A 286 -5.42 7.51 3.53
N PHE A 287 -6.59 7.31 4.09
CA PHE A 287 -6.77 7.35 5.54
C PHE A 287 -6.00 6.23 6.26
N VAL A 288 -5.69 5.12 5.61
CA VAL A 288 -4.84 4.06 6.18
C VAL A 288 -3.53 4.65 6.72
N GLU A 289 -2.85 5.47 5.91
CA GLU A 289 -1.58 6.10 6.27
C GLU A 289 -1.79 7.28 7.23
N VAL A 290 -2.72 8.17 6.89
CA VAL A 290 -3.02 9.38 7.67
C VAL A 290 -3.46 9.04 9.09
N GLN A 291 -4.20 7.94 9.30
CA GLN A 291 -4.69 7.49 10.60
C GLN A 291 -3.54 7.29 11.62
N ARG A 292 -2.40 6.71 11.18
CA ARG A 292 -1.24 6.51 12.07
C ARG A 292 -0.67 7.83 12.53
N ALA A 293 -0.53 8.79 11.64
CA ALA A 293 -0.08 10.13 12.00
C ALA A 293 -1.07 10.85 12.94
N MET A 294 -2.37 10.67 12.71
CA MET A 294 -3.42 11.26 13.56
C MET A 294 -3.52 10.63 14.95
N ALA A 295 -2.97 9.43 15.17
CA ALA A 295 -2.88 8.77 16.46
C ALA A 295 -1.77 9.35 17.36
N SER A 296 -0.96 10.29 16.89
CA SER A 296 0.16 10.90 17.61
C SER A 296 -0.30 11.82 18.74
N ASP A 297 0.55 11.96 19.76
CA ASP A 297 0.32 12.73 20.99
C ASP A 297 0.32 14.26 20.80
N SER A 298 0.87 14.77 19.72
CA SER A 298 0.99 16.19 19.43
C SER A 298 1.01 16.49 17.93
N LEU A 299 0.78 17.75 17.57
CA LEU A 299 0.91 18.19 16.17
C LEU A 299 2.33 17.99 15.65
N SER A 300 3.35 18.27 16.49
CA SER A 300 4.76 18.04 16.13
C SER A 300 5.03 16.57 15.84
N SER A 301 4.56 15.66 16.68
CA SER A 301 4.67 14.22 16.46
C SER A 301 3.91 13.78 15.21
N ALA A 302 2.69 14.24 15.00
CA ALA A 302 1.89 13.93 13.82
C ALA A 302 2.58 14.36 12.51
N ARG A 303 3.16 15.56 12.49
CA ARG A 303 3.93 16.07 11.33
C ARG A 303 5.21 15.27 11.07
N LYS A 304 5.89 14.81 12.14
CA LYS A 304 7.12 14.02 12.03
C LYS A 304 6.87 12.56 11.67
N THR A 305 5.70 12.01 11.97
CA THR A 305 5.34 10.62 11.69
C THR A 305 5.69 10.17 10.26
N PRO A 306 5.18 10.79 9.18
CA PRO A 306 5.53 10.39 7.83
C PRO A 306 7.01 10.65 7.49
N ILE A 307 7.65 11.66 8.07
CA ILE A 307 9.05 11.98 7.82
C ILE A 307 9.97 10.94 8.48
N ILE A 308 9.67 10.52 9.72
CA ILE A 308 10.38 9.42 10.39
C ILE A 308 10.24 8.13 9.60
N GLY A 309 9.03 7.82 9.13
CA GLY A 309 8.79 6.66 8.28
C GLY A 309 9.53 6.72 6.92
N ALA A 310 9.79 7.91 6.40
CA ALA A 310 10.49 8.09 5.13
C ALA A 310 11.97 7.64 5.18
N PHE A 311 12.64 7.73 6.33
CA PHE A 311 14.02 7.25 6.46
C PHE A 311 14.17 5.74 6.15
N PRO A 312 13.49 4.83 6.85
CA PRO A 312 13.56 3.41 6.48
C PRO A 312 12.96 3.16 5.11
N LYS A 313 11.94 3.91 4.67
CA LYS A 313 11.31 3.75 3.37
C LYS A 313 12.27 3.92 2.19
N MET A 314 13.29 4.77 2.32
CA MET A 314 14.35 4.92 1.30
C MET A 314 15.12 3.62 1.04
N LEU A 315 15.26 2.76 2.06
CA LEU A 315 16.01 1.51 1.98
C LEU A 315 15.13 0.30 1.62
N VAL A 316 13.82 0.44 1.69
CA VAL A 316 12.86 -0.65 1.39
C VAL A 316 13.07 -1.25 -0.01
N PRO A 317 13.41 -0.50 -1.08
CA PRO A 317 13.68 -1.10 -2.39
C PRO A 317 14.74 -2.20 -2.38
N PHE A 318 15.76 -2.08 -1.53
CA PHE A 318 16.79 -3.11 -1.40
C PHE A 318 16.25 -4.39 -0.75
N LEU A 319 15.17 -4.32 0.01
CA LEU A 319 14.51 -5.46 0.64
C LEU A 319 13.35 -6.03 -0.18
N THR A 320 12.80 -5.27 -1.13
CA THR A 320 11.61 -5.67 -1.88
C THR A 320 11.88 -5.83 -3.38
N VAL A 321 12.47 -4.85 -4.04
CA VAL A 321 12.75 -4.88 -5.49
C VAL A 321 13.90 -5.84 -5.81
N LEU A 322 14.99 -5.75 -5.05
CA LEU A 322 16.18 -6.55 -5.27
C LEU A 322 15.96 -8.06 -5.17
N PRO A 323 15.17 -8.60 -4.21
CA PRO A 323 14.78 -10.01 -4.22
C PRO A 323 14.12 -10.46 -5.53
N GLY A 324 13.27 -9.62 -6.12
CA GLY A 324 12.66 -9.90 -7.42
C GLY A 324 13.69 -10.02 -8.54
N MET A 325 14.63 -9.07 -8.61
CA MET A 325 15.71 -9.11 -9.59
C MET A 325 16.60 -10.35 -9.41
N LEU A 326 16.88 -10.73 -8.16
CA LEU A 326 17.61 -11.96 -7.83
C LEU A 326 16.83 -13.21 -8.24
N ALA A 327 15.52 -13.24 -8.01
CA ALA A 327 14.67 -14.35 -8.42
C ALA A 327 14.67 -14.54 -9.94
N ALA A 328 14.63 -13.46 -10.70
CA ALA A 328 14.65 -13.50 -12.17
C ALA A 328 15.89 -14.17 -12.77
N VAL A 329 17.00 -14.24 -12.03
CA VAL A 329 18.27 -14.82 -12.52
C VAL A 329 18.74 -16.05 -11.74
N LEU A 330 18.26 -16.27 -10.51
CA LEU A 330 18.68 -17.39 -9.66
C LEU A 330 17.63 -18.51 -9.60
N VAL A 331 16.38 -18.21 -9.93
CA VAL A 331 15.26 -19.16 -9.89
C VAL A 331 14.91 -19.60 -11.30
N PRO A 332 15.18 -20.87 -11.68
CA PRO A 332 14.97 -21.35 -13.06
C PRO A 332 13.54 -21.16 -13.55
N GLU A 333 12.54 -21.38 -12.69
CA GLU A 333 11.12 -21.28 -13.05
C GLU A 333 10.75 -19.83 -13.39
N ILE A 334 11.25 -18.86 -12.64
CA ILE A 334 11.01 -17.43 -12.89
C ILE A 334 11.77 -16.97 -14.15
N ALA A 335 13.01 -17.42 -14.34
CA ALA A 335 13.81 -17.11 -15.51
C ALA A 335 13.16 -17.61 -16.81
N ARG A 336 12.66 -18.85 -16.81
CA ARG A 336 11.95 -19.45 -17.96
C ARG A 336 10.62 -18.75 -18.24
N MET A 337 9.85 -18.44 -17.19
CA MET A 337 8.61 -17.65 -17.32
C MET A 337 8.89 -16.26 -17.89
N LYS A 338 9.95 -15.58 -17.44
CA LYS A 338 10.39 -14.29 -17.96
C LYS A 338 10.83 -14.37 -19.44
N ALA A 339 11.36 -15.51 -19.86
CA ALA A 339 11.69 -15.82 -21.26
C ALA A 339 10.48 -16.18 -22.13
N GLY A 340 9.26 -16.11 -21.58
CA GLY A 340 8.01 -16.36 -22.33
C GLY A 340 7.46 -17.78 -22.25
N GLU A 341 8.09 -18.67 -21.47
CA GLU A 341 7.60 -20.04 -21.29
C GLU A 341 6.42 -20.09 -20.30
N LYS A 342 5.45 -20.98 -20.57
CA LYS A 342 4.41 -21.35 -19.60
C LYS A 342 4.95 -22.42 -18.65
N VAL A 343 5.34 -22.02 -17.44
CA VAL A 343 5.90 -22.91 -16.42
C VAL A 343 4.79 -23.33 -15.45
N ALA A 344 4.53 -24.63 -15.32
CA ALA A 344 3.54 -25.15 -14.38
C ALA A 344 4.06 -25.10 -12.93
N GLY A 345 3.15 -25.17 -11.95
CA GLY A 345 3.48 -25.24 -10.53
C GLY A 345 3.68 -23.87 -9.85
N GLY A 346 2.87 -22.88 -10.24
CA GLY A 346 2.83 -21.58 -9.55
C GLY A 346 2.28 -21.69 -8.13
N ALA A 347 2.72 -20.82 -7.23
CA ALA A 347 2.23 -20.75 -5.85
C ALA A 347 0.80 -20.22 -5.76
N SER A 348 0.40 -19.38 -6.70
CA SER A 348 -0.89 -18.69 -6.72
C SER A 348 -1.86 -19.24 -7.78
N GLY A 349 -1.44 -20.22 -8.57
CA GLY A 349 -2.23 -20.78 -9.64
C GLY A 349 -1.52 -21.92 -10.38
N SER A 350 -2.13 -22.41 -11.48
CA SER A 350 -1.58 -23.52 -12.25
C SER A 350 -0.21 -23.23 -12.89
N PHE A 351 0.07 -21.94 -13.16
CA PHE A 351 1.31 -21.49 -13.80
C PHE A 351 2.05 -20.48 -12.92
N VAL A 352 3.39 -20.50 -13.02
CA VAL A 352 4.26 -19.55 -12.34
C VAL A 352 4.00 -18.13 -12.83
N GLN A 353 3.95 -17.18 -11.88
CA GLN A 353 3.71 -15.75 -12.10
C GLN A 353 4.82 -14.92 -11.45
N TYR A 354 4.93 -13.64 -11.80
CA TYR A 354 5.88 -12.73 -11.16
C TYR A 354 5.62 -12.57 -9.65
N ASN A 355 4.36 -12.67 -9.20
CA ASN A 355 3.99 -12.65 -7.78
C ASN A 355 4.64 -13.78 -6.97
N ASP A 356 5.05 -14.87 -7.61
CA ASP A 356 5.67 -16.02 -6.96
C ASP A 356 7.17 -15.82 -6.69
N SER A 357 7.79 -14.74 -7.20
CA SER A 357 9.24 -14.52 -7.20
C SER A 357 9.89 -14.67 -5.82
N VAL A 358 9.31 -14.04 -4.78
CA VAL A 358 9.87 -14.12 -3.42
C VAL A 358 9.75 -15.51 -2.83
N LEU A 359 8.60 -16.18 -3.03
CA LEU A 359 8.38 -17.53 -2.49
C LEU A 359 9.34 -18.55 -3.10
N PHE A 360 9.53 -18.49 -4.42
CA PHE A 360 10.48 -19.34 -5.12
C PHE A 360 11.93 -19.00 -4.74
N LEU A 361 12.24 -17.74 -4.50
CA LEU A 361 13.57 -17.33 -4.04
C LEU A 361 13.86 -17.89 -2.63
N ILE A 362 12.90 -17.80 -1.71
CA ILE A 362 13.00 -18.40 -0.36
C ILE A 362 13.24 -19.91 -0.48
N ARG A 363 12.42 -20.62 -1.26
CA ARG A 363 12.54 -22.06 -1.48
C ARG A 363 13.93 -22.47 -1.99
N ASN A 364 14.49 -21.71 -2.92
CA ASN A 364 15.74 -22.07 -3.60
C ASN A 364 17.00 -21.64 -2.84
N LEU A 365 16.93 -20.62 -1.97
CA LEU A 365 18.09 -20.03 -1.34
C LEU A 365 18.25 -20.35 0.15
N LEU A 366 17.14 -20.43 0.89
CA LEU A 366 17.21 -20.43 2.34
C LEU A 366 17.21 -21.85 2.92
N PRO A 367 18.12 -22.14 3.88
CA PRO A 367 18.08 -23.36 4.66
C PRO A 367 16.98 -23.31 5.73
N THR A 368 16.63 -24.47 6.30
CA THR A 368 15.73 -24.60 7.45
C THR A 368 16.13 -23.65 8.58
N GLY A 369 15.20 -23.05 9.24
CA GLY A 369 15.37 -21.98 10.23
C GLY A 369 15.32 -20.59 9.59
N LEU A 370 16.16 -20.29 8.60
CA LEU A 370 16.05 -19.02 7.84
C LEU A 370 14.80 -18.99 6.97
N THR A 371 14.36 -20.14 6.44
CA THR A 371 13.06 -20.27 5.76
C THR A 371 11.92 -19.86 6.68
N GLY A 372 11.90 -20.35 7.92
CA GLY A 372 10.90 -19.98 8.93
C GLY A 372 10.91 -18.49 9.25
N VAL A 373 12.09 -17.88 9.41
CA VAL A 373 12.24 -16.44 9.62
C VAL A 373 11.68 -15.66 8.43
N ALA A 374 12.03 -16.02 7.19
CA ALA A 374 11.56 -15.35 5.98
C ALA A 374 10.05 -15.41 5.82
N ILE A 375 9.46 -16.59 6.05
CA ILE A 375 8.00 -16.78 5.99
C ILE A 375 7.31 -15.99 7.10
N THR A 376 7.88 -15.98 8.32
CA THR A 376 7.35 -15.16 9.42
C THR A 376 7.32 -13.69 9.04
N GLY A 377 8.35 -13.19 8.38
CA GLY A 377 8.37 -11.81 7.88
C GLY A 377 7.31 -11.52 6.82
N LEU A 378 7.10 -12.45 5.89
CA LEU A 378 6.01 -12.33 4.92
C LEU A 378 4.64 -12.32 5.60
N LEU A 379 4.38 -13.26 6.51
CA LEU A 379 3.12 -13.30 7.27
C LEU A 379 2.93 -12.04 8.12
N ALA A 380 4.00 -11.53 8.75
CA ALA A 380 3.98 -10.26 9.47
C ALA A 380 3.54 -9.10 8.58
N ALA A 381 4.11 -9.00 7.38
CA ALA A 381 3.76 -7.98 6.40
C ALA A 381 2.28 -8.06 5.96
N PHE A 382 1.79 -9.27 5.71
CA PHE A 382 0.38 -9.46 5.34
C PHE A 382 -0.57 -9.07 6.45
N MET A 383 -0.25 -9.49 7.67
CA MET A 383 -1.06 -9.17 8.83
C MET A 383 -1.07 -7.67 9.09
N ALA A 384 0.07 -6.97 8.93
CA ALA A 384 0.16 -5.52 9.05
C ALA A 384 -0.73 -4.82 8.02
N GLY A 385 -0.55 -5.11 6.74
CA GLY A 385 -1.31 -4.49 5.65
C GLY A 385 -2.82 -4.75 5.77
N MET A 386 -3.22 -5.98 6.06
CA MET A 386 -4.64 -6.32 6.22
C MET A 386 -5.25 -5.65 7.46
N ALA A 387 -4.54 -5.64 8.59
CA ALA A 387 -4.99 -4.96 9.81
C ALA A 387 -5.15 -3.47 9.58
N ALA A 388 -4.21 -2.86 8.87
CA ALA A 388 -4.25 -1.44 8.53
C ALA A 388 -5.48 -1.10 7.68
N ASN A 389 -5.73 -1.85 6.61
CA ASN A 389 -6.87 -1.62 5.72
C ASN A 389 -8.22 -1.84 6.42
N ILE A 390 -8.35 -2.92 7.19
CA ILE A 390 -9.59 -3.21 7.92
C ILE A 390 -9.83 -2.17 9.02
N SER A 391 -8.79 -1.72 9.74
CA SER A 391 -8.91 -0.69 10.77
C SER A 391 -9.37 0.64 10.18
N ALA A 392 -8.80 1.05 9.05
CA ALA A 392 -9.20 2.28 8.37
C ALA A 392 -10.62 2.18 7.79
N PHE A 393 -10.96 1.06 7.14
CA PHE A 393 -12.34 0.78 6.71
C PHE A 393 -13.32 0.88 7.88
N ASN A 394 -13.01 0.22 9.00
CA ASN A 394 -13.83 0.20 10.18
C ASN A 394 -14.10 1.60 10.73
N THR A 395 -13.07 2.45 10.83
CA THR A 395 -13.21 3.83 11.28
C THR A 395 -14.14 4.61 10.36
N VAL A 396 -13.89 4.60 9.04
CA VAL A 396 -14.70 5.34 8.07
C VAL A 396 -16.13 4.79 8.04
N PHE A 397 -16.32 3.48 8.02
CA PHE A 397 -17.66 2.90 8.03
C PHE A 397 -18.45 3.25 9.30
N SER A 398 -17.84 3.09 10.48
CA SER A 398 -18.53 3.27 11.76
C SER A 398 -18.78 4.74 12.09
N VAL A 399 -17.83 5.63 11.82
CA VAL A 399 -17.89 7.04 12.18
C VAL A 399 -18.50 7.87 11.06
N ASP A 400 -17.95 7.76 9.83
CA ASP A 400 -18.34 8.64 8.73
C ASP A 400 -19.64 8.19 8.06
N ILE A 401 -19.89 6.88 7.95
CA ILE A 401 -21.11 6.37 7.31
C ILE A 401 -22.18 6.09 8.35
N TRP A 402 -21.93 5.18 9.30
CA TRP A 402 -22.97 4.69 10.20
C TRP A 402 -23.40 5.75 11.21
N GLN A 403 -22.48 6.34 11.96
CA GLN A 403 -22.77 7.36 12.96
C GLN A 403 -23.34 8.63 12.33
N HIS A 404 -22.83 9.03 11.16
CA HIS A 404 -23.24 10.29 10.55
C HIS A 404 -24.58 10.22 9.78
N TYR A 405 -24.84 9.11 9.07
CA TYR A 405 -26.00 9.01 8.16
C TYR A 405 -27.04 7.99 8.58
N VAL A 406 -26.71 6.96 9.38
CA VAL A 406 -27.63 5.85 9.68
C VAL A 406 -28.24 5.99 11.07
N ILE A 407 -27.41 5.96 12.11
CA ILE A 407 -27.89 6.07 13.51
C ILE A 407 -27.01 7.06 14.27
N LYS A 408 -27.59 8.18 14.67
CA LYS A 408 -26.97 9.25 15.46
C LYS A 408 -27.26 9.08 16.95
N ASP A 409 -26.52 9.80 17.78
CA ASP A 409 -26.81 10.02 19.21
C ASP A 409 -26.88 8.74 20.05
N LYS A 410 -26.06 7.73 19.72
CA LYS A 410 -25.87 6.55 20.57
C LYS A 410 -24.62 6.70 21.45
N PRO A 411 -24.55 6.00 22.60
CA PRO A 411 -23.36 5.95 23.43
C PRO A 411 -22.16 5.39 22.64
N ASP A 412 -20.95 5.83 22.99
CA ASP A 412 -19.69 5.43 22.33
C ASP A 412 -19.50 3.91 22.22
N GLY A 413 -19.89 3.16 23.27
CA GLY A 413 -19.84 1.69 23.25
C GLY A 413 -20.67 1.04 22.14
N TYR A 414 -21.74 1.70 21.67
CA TYR A 414 -22.51 1.24 20.53
C TYR A 414 -21.67 1.29 19.24
N TYR A 415 -20.97 2.40 18.97
CA TYR A 415 -20.16 2.56 17.77
C TYR A 415 -18.93 1.64 17.78
N VAL A 416 -18.33 1.38 18.93
CA VAL A 416 -17.28 0.34 19.09
C VAL A 416 -17.84 -1.04 18.69
N LYS A 417 -19.08 -1.36 19.10
CA LYS A 417 -19.75 -2.62 18.73
C LYS A 417 -20.04 -2.70 17.23
N VAL A 418 -20.52 -1.60 16.63
CA VAL A 418 -20.69 -1.47 15.17
C VAL A 418 -19.36 -1.71 14.46
N GLY A 419 -18.29 -1.10 14.95
CA GLY A 419 -16.95 -1.28 14.41
C GLY A 419 -16.47 -2.73 14.43
N ARG A 420 -16.70 -3.46 15.51
CA ARG A 420 -16.35 -4.90 15.58
C ARG A 420 -17.15 -5.73 14.58
N ILE A 421 -18.43 -5.45 14.41
CA ILE A 421 -19.28 -6.12 13.41
C ILE A 421 -18.81 -5.77 12.00
N ALA A 422 -18.50 -4.51 11.73
CA ALA A 422 -17.98 -4.05 10.46
C ALA A 422 -16.65 -4.74 10.10
N THR A 423 -15.78 -4.98 11.08
CA THR A 423 -14.53 -5.73 10.91
C THR A 423 -14.79 -7.16 10.40
N VAL A 424 -15.78 -7.85 10.99
CA VAL A 424 -16.18 -9.21 10.56
C VAL A 424 -16.71 -9.18 9.14
N ILE A 425 -17.63 -8.26 8.84
CA ILE A 425 -18.23 -8.12 7.51
C ILE A 425 -17.15 -7.80 6.47
N ALA A 426 -16.24 -6.85 6.74
CA ALA A 426 -15.14 -6.50 5.87
C ALA A 426 -14.23 -7.69 5.57
N THR A 427 -13.94 -8.52 6.58
CA THR A 427 -13.13 -9.73 6.41
C THR A 427 -13.81 -10.76 5.53
N VAL A 428 -15.12 -10.96 5.67
CA VAL A 428 -15.91 -11.85 4.80
C VAL A 428 -15.94 -11.34 3.36
N VAL A 429 -16.16 -10.04 3.17
CA VAL A 429 -16.13 -9.42 1.83
C VAL A 429 -14.73 -9.51 1.21
N ALA A 430 -13.67 -9.35 2.02
CA ALA A 430 -12.29 -9.50 1.56
C ALA A 430 -12.00 -10.91 1.01
N ILE A 431 -12.62 -11.97 1.53
CA ILE A 431 -12.52 -13.32 0.95
C ILE A 431 -13.06 -13.34 -0.48
N GLY A 432 -14.21 -12.70 -0.72
CA GLY A 432 -14.78 -12.59 -2.06
C GLY A 432 -13.90 -11.79 -3.02
N THR A 433 -13.39 -10.62 -2.57
CA THR A 433 -12.53 -9.77 -3.40
C THR A 433 -11.13 -10.35 -3.61
N ALA A 434 -10.67 -11.28 -2.76
CA ALA A 434 -9.43 -12.02 -2.97
C ALA A 434 -9.44 -12.85 -4.26
N PHE A 435 -10.59 -13.42 -4.63
CA PHE A 435 -10.73 -14.14 -5.91
C PHE A 435 -10.64 -13.21 -7.13
N MET A 436 -10.99 -11.92 -6.99
CA MET A 436 -10.76 -10.94 -8.08
C MET A 436 -9.26 -10.68 -8.27
N ALA A 437 -8.52 -10.56 -7.17
CA ALA A 437 -7.07 -10.33 -7.20
C ALA A 437 -6.30 -11.49 -7.84
N SER A 438 -6.78 -12.74 -7.72
CA SER A 438 -6.14 -13.93 -8.31
C SER A 438 -6.08 -13.92 -9.83
N GLY A 439 -6.88 -13.08 -10.50
CA GLY A 439 -6.88 -12.93 -11.96
C GLY A 439 -5.71 -12.11 -12.52
N PHE A 440 -4.91 -11.44 -11.68
CA PHE A 440 -3.81 -10.59 -12.11
C PHE A 440 -2.45 -11.28 -11.94
N SER A 441 -1.69 -11.36 -13.03
CA SER A 441 -0.33 -11.94 -13.04
C SER A 441 0.69 -11.08 -12.29
N ASN A 442 0.45 -9.78 -12.20
CA ASN A 442 1.19 -8.83 -11.39
C ASN A 442 0.19 -8.01 -10.55
N ILE A 443 0.26 -8.19 -9.24
CA ILE A 443 -0.70 -7.56 -8.32
C ILE A 443 -0.52 -6.04 -8.23
N MET A 444 0.66 -5.51 -8.60
CA MET A 444 0.89 -4.06 -8.63
C MET A 444 0.06 -3.37 -9.71
N ASP A 445 -0.20 -4.03 -10.85
CA ASP A 445 -1.05 -3.48 -11.91
C ASP A 445 -2.47 -3.25 -11.39
N TYR A 446 -3.00 -4.20 -10.64
CA TYR A 446 -4.31 -4.08 -10.01
C TYR A 446 -4.35 -2.95 -8.96
N LEU A 447 -3.35 -2.91 -8.08
CA LEU A 447 -3.29 -1.89 -7.03
C LEU A 447 -3.17 -0.46 -7.60
N GLN A 448 -2.28 -0.26 -8.58
CA GLN A 448 -2.11 1.06 -9.20
C GLN A 448 -3.36 1.52 -9.94
N THR A 449 -4.09 0.59 -10.53
CA THR A 449 -5.39 0.88 -11.16
C THR A 449 -6.40 1.39 -10.12
N LEU A 450 -6.49 0.73 -8.95
CA LEU A 450 -7.37 1.18 -7.86
C LEU A 450 -6.96 2.57 -7.34
N PHE A 451 -5.66 2.83 -7.19
CA PHE A 451 -5.17 4.15 -6.77
C PHE A 451 -5.48 5.23 -7.81
N GLY A 452 -5.41 4.90 -9.09
CA GLY A 452 -5.81 5.81 -10.18
C GLY A 452 -7.28 6.18 -10.11
N PHE A 453 -8.16 5.24 -9.74
CA PHE A 453 -9.60 5.49 -9.65
C PHE A 453 -9.99 6.34 -8.43
N PHE A 454 -9.41 6.06 -7.27
CA PHE A 454 -9.88 6.61 -6.00
C PHE A 454 -8.97 7.70 -5.43
N ASN A 455 -7.65 7.50 -5.43
CA ASN A 455 -6.75 8.42 -4.76
C ASN A 455 -6.34 9.61 -5.63
N ALA A 456 -6.20 9.44 -6.94
CA ALA A 456 -5.76 10.51 -7.82
C ALA A 456 -6.79 11.66 -7.93
N PRO A 457 -8.09 11.40 -8.20
CA PRO A 457 -9.11 12.46 -8.16
C PRO A 457 -9.28 13.07 -6.77
N LEU A 458 -9.23 12.23 -5.72
CA LEU A 458 -9.34 12.72 -4.35
C LEU A 458 -8.22 13.73 -4.02
N PHE A 459 -7.00 13.48 -4.47
CA PHE A 459 -5.89 14.40 -4.29
C PHE A 459 -6.13 15.74 -5.00
N ALA A 460 -6.70 15.72 -6.21
CA ALA A 460 -7.09 16.94 -6.92
C ALA A 460 -8.07 17.78 -6.09
N THR A 461 -9.13 17.14 -5.58
CA THR A 461 -10.11 17.79 -4.70
C THR A 461 -9.45 18.36 -3.44
N PHE A 462 -8.51 17.62 -2.81
CA PHE A 462 -7.80 18.09 -1.60
C PHE A 462 -6.89 19.28 -1.90
N ILE A 463 -6.12 19.26 -2.98
CA ILE A 463 -5.25 20.37 -3.37
C ILE A 463 -6.07 21.64 -3.57
N LEU A 464 -7.14 21.57 -4.34
CA LEU A 464 -8.03 22.71 -4.51
C LEU A 464 -8.69 23.12 -3.19
N GLY A 465 -9.11 22.15 -2.39
CA GLY A 465 -9.76 22.39 -1.11
C GLY A 465 -8.88 23.09 -0.08
N MET A 466 -7.60 22.74 0.00
CA MET A 466 -6.66 23.31 0.96
C MET A 466 -5.99 24.61 0.49
N PHE A 467 -5.79 24.79 -0.82
CA PHE A 467 -5.03 25.93 -1.33
C PHE A 467 -5.87 26.98 -2.04
N TRP A 468 -7.11 26.67 -2.42
CA TRP A 468 -7.96 27.59 -3.14
C TRP A 468 -9.28 27.88 -2.40
N LYS A 469 -9.37 29.05 -1.75
CA LYS A 469 -10.53 29.43 -0.94
C LYS A 469 -11.85 29.52 -1.72
N ARG A 470 -11.78 29.77 -3.02
CA ARG A 470 -12.95 29.87 -3.91
C ARG A 470 -13.58 28.49 -4.19
N SER A 471 -12.89 27.38 -3.92
CA SER A 471 -13.44 26.03 -4.14
C SER A 471 -14.70 25.81 -3.30
N THR A 472 -15.79 25.44 -3.98
CA THR A 472 -17.15 25.38 -3.40
C THR A 472 -17.55 23.98 -2.96
N PRO A 473 -18.59 23.84 -2.11
CA PRO A 473 -19.15 22.53 -1.75
C PRO A 473 -19.56 21.67 -2.95
N HIS A 474 -20.16 22.29 -3.97
CA HIS A 474 -20.57 21.57 -5.18
C HIS A 474 -19.39 21.10 -6.01
N ALA A 475 -18.30 21.86 -6.06
CA ALA A 475 -17.08 21.45 -6.73
C ALA A 475 -16.46 20.20 -6.10
N GLY A 476 -16.43 20.13 -4.76
CA GLY A 476 -15.80 19.02 -4.05
C GLY A 476 -16.39 17.65 -4.35
N TRP A 477 -17.70 17.50 -4.49
CA TRP A 477 -18.29 16.22 -4.85
C TRP A 477 -18.34 15.96 -6.35
N SER A 478 -18.62 17.00 -7.16
CA SER A 478 -18.73 16.84 -8.62
C SER A 478 -17.39 16.56 -9.27
N GLY A 479 -16.33 17.27 -8.85
CA GLY A 479 -14.96 17.02 -9.30
C GLY A 479 -14.53 15.59 -9.00
N LEU A 480 -14.72 15.14 -7.75
CA LEU A 480 -14.37 13.78 -7.32
C LEU A 480 -15.11 12.71 -8.14
N VAL A 481 -16.42 12.86 -8.36
CA VAL A 481 -17.21 11.90 -9.16
C VAL A 481 -16.75 11.87 -10.61
N VAL A 482 -16.63 13.04 -11.25
CA VAL A 482 -16.22 13.10 -12.67
C VAL A 482 -14.78 12.63 -12.85
N GLY A 483 -13.88 12.98 -11.94
CA GLY A 483 -12.50 12.52 -11.97
C GLY A 483 -12.41 10.99 -11.88
N THR A 484 -13.13 10.38 -10.93
CA THR A 484 -13.18 8.93 -10.80
C THR A 484 -13.77 8.25 -12.04
N LEU A 485 -14.90 8.75 -12.56
CA LEU A 485 -15.50 8.21 -13.77
C LEU A 485 -14.59 8.36 -14.99
N SER A 486 -13.86 9.47 -15.11
CA SER A 486 -12.89 9.68 -16.20
C SER A 486 -11.73 8.67 -16.13
N ALA A 487 -11.19 8.40 -14.93
CA ALA A 487 -10.14 7.40 -14.75
C ALA A 487 -10.63 5.98 -15.10
N VAL A 488 -11.84 5.61 -14.65
CA VAL A 488 -12.48 4.33 -14.99
C VAL A 488 -12.70 4.22 -16.51
N THR A 489 -13.14 5.29 -17.16
CA THR A 489 -13.35 5.32 -18.61
C THR A 489 -12.07 5.03 -19.38
N VAL A 490 -10.94 5.67 -19.01
CA VAL A 490 -9.63 5.40 -19.62
C VAL A 490 -9.25 3.93 -19.48
N TRP A 491 -9.45 3.34 -18.30
CA TRP A 491 -9.17 1.93 -18.07
C TRP A 491 -10.05 1.00 -18.91
N VAL A 492 -11.36 1.28 -18.98
CA VAL A 492 -12.31 0.51 -19.83
C VAL A 492 -11.93 0.61 -21.30
N MET A 493 -11.52 1.79 -21.78
CA MET A 493 -11.04 1.96 -23.16
C MET A 493 -9.80 1.11 -23.46
N SER A 494 -8.88 1.01 -22.49
CA SER A 494 -7.72 0.12 -22.61
C SER A 494 -8.13 -1.36 -22.66
N LEU A 495 -9.08 -1.79 -21.81
CA LEU A 495 -9.63 -3.15 -21.86
C LEU A 495 -10.36 -3.45 -23.19
N ALA A 496 -11.03 -2.47 -23.75
CA ALA A 496 -11.71 -2.57 -25.05
C ALA A 496 -10.73 -2.55 -26.25
N GLY A 497 -9.42 -2.42 -26.01
CA GLY A 497 -8.41 -2.43 -27.06
C GLY A 497 -8.35 -1.15 -27.89
N VAL A 498 -8.97 -0.03 -27.42
CA VAL A 498 -8.88 1.27 -28.11
C VAL A 498 -7.44 1.77 -28.14
N PHE A 499 -6.69 1.49 -27.08
CA PHE A 499 -5.25 1.68 -27.00
C PHE A 499 -4.64 0.65 -26.04
N THR A 500 -3.37 0.35 -26.21
CA THR A 500 -2.60 -0.53 -25.31
C THR A 500 -1.31 0.17 -24.91
N LEU A 501 -1.07 0.31 -23.62
CA LEU A 501 0.18 0.81 -23.09
C LEU A 501 0.83 -0.31 -22.26
N PRO A 502 2.07 -0.69 -22.57
CA PRO A 502 2.78 -1.69 -21.79
C PRO A 502 3.15 -1.14 -20.41
N GLY A 503 3.52 -2.03 -19.48
CA GLY A 503 3.89 -1.65 -18.12
C GLY A 503 2.75 -0.96 -17.37
N GLN A 504 3.07 0.07 -16.61
CA GLN A 504 2.11 0.85 -15.80
C GLN A 504 1.49 2.05 -16.56
N GLY A 505 1.76 2.19 -17.85
CA GLY A 505 1.33 3.36 -18.64
C GLY A 505 -0.17 3.61 -18.60
N THR A 506 -1.00 2.56 -18.64
CA THR A 506 -2.46 2.71 -18.53
C THR A 506 -2.89 3.26 -17.18
N ALA A 507 -2.30 2.79 -16.08
CA ALA A 507 -2.62 3.29 -14.73
C ALA A 507 -2.19 4.76 -14.57
N PHE A 508 -1.01 5.13 -15.07
CA PHE A 508 -0.50 6.51 -15.02
C PHE A 508 -1.37 7.46 -15.84
N LEU A 509 -1.80 7.02 -17.03
CA LEU A 509 -2.69 7.79 -17.88
C LEU A 509 -4.07 7.96 -17.24
N ALA A 510 -4.67 6.88 -16.76
CA ALA A 510 -5.98 6.92 -16.10
C ALA A 510 -5.98 7.84 -14.87
N ALA A 511 -4.94 7.74 -14.02
CA ALA A 511 -4.78 8.61 -12.87
C ALA A 511 -4.62 10.07 -13.26
N THR A 512 -3.80 10.37 -14.26
CA THR A 512 -3.56 11.74 -14.73
C THR A 512 -4.84 12.35 -15.32
N VAL A 513 -5.57 11.58 -16.15
CA VAL A 513 -6.85 12.03 -16.71
C VAL A 513 -7.88 12.26 -15.62
N GLY A 514 -7.98 11.35 -14.64
CA GLY A 514 -8.89 11.52 -13.50
C GLY A 514 -8.57 12.76 -12.66
N PHE A 515 -7.30 12.99 -12.36
CA PHE A 515 -6.82 14.15 -11.64
C PHE A 515 -7.12 15.47 -12.39
N VAL A 516 -6.79 15.54 -13.68
CA VAL A 516 -7.02 16.73 -14.50
C VAL A 516 -8.52 16.99 -14.69
N ALA A 517 -9.32 15.96 -14.92
CA ALA A 517 -10.77 16.09 -15.05
C ALA A 517 -11.41 16.63 -13.77
N ASP A 518 -10.99 16.15 -12.60
CA ASP A 518 -11.43 16.69 -11.30
C ASP A 518 -11.05 18.17 -11.17
N ILE A 519 -9.80 18.55 -11.42
CA ILE A 519 -9.35 19.95 -11.37
C ILE A 519 -10.21 20.85 -12.26
N ILE A 520 -10.43 20.46 -13.53
CA ILE A 520 -11.20 21.24 -14.48
C ILE A 520 -12.65 21.41 -14.01
N VAL A 521 -13.31 20.30 -13.64
CA VAL A 521 -14.71 20.33 -13.17
C VAL A 521 -14.84 21.12 -11.88
N SER A 522 -13.93 20.93 -10.94
CA SER A 522 -13.92 21.64 -9.66
C SER A 522 -13.75 23.16 -9.87
N ILE A 523 -12.87 23.58 -10.77
CA ILE A 523 -12.70 25.00 -11.10
C ILE A 523 -13.97 25.56 -11.76
N VAL A 524 -14.48 24.88 -12.81
CA VAL A 524 -15.67 25.33 -13.54
C VAL A 524 -16.87 25.44 -12.60
N VAL A 525 -17.16 24.40 -11.83
CA VAL A 525 -18.29 24.42 -10.88
C VAL A 525 -18.11 25.52 -9.82
N SER A 526 -16.89 25.72 -9.32
CA SER A 526 -16.61 26.78 -8.34
C SER A 526 -16.86 28.17 -8.88
N LEU A 527 -16.70 28.42 -10.19
CA LEU A 527 -16.97 29.73 -10.78
C LEU A 527 -18.47 30.05 -10.82
N PHE A 528 -19.33 29.02 -10.90
CA PHE A 528 -20.79 29.19 -11.03
C PHE A 528 -21.55 28.97 -9.72
N THR A 529 -20.86 28.59 -8.61
CA THR A 529 -21.48 28.32 -7.31
C THR A 529 -20.88 29.18 -6.20
N GLU A 530 -21.57 29.27 -5.06
CA GLU A 530 -21.14 30.12 -3.95
C GLU A 530 -20.11 29.42 -3.05
N PRO A 531 -18.99 30.08 -2.69
CA PRO A 531 -18.01 29.58 -1.76
C PRO A 531 -18.53 29.66 -0.32
N LYS A 532 -17.92 28.87 0.57
CA LYS A 532 -18.13 29.02 2.01
C LYS A 532 -17.57 30.34 2.53
N PRO A 533 -18.16 30.93 3.58
CA PRO A 533 -17.63 32.11 4.27
C PRO A 533 -16.20 31.88 4.76
N ALA A 534 -15.35 32.91 4.71
CA ALA A 534 -13.94 32.80 5.11
C ALA A 534 -13.77 32.35 6.57
N ALA A 535 -14.70 32.72 7.48
CA ALA A 535 -14.68 32.30 8.87
C ALA A 535 -14.79 30.78 9.05
N GLU A 536 -15.48 30.08 8.17
CA GLU A 536 -15.61 28.61 8.19
C GLU A 536 -14.39 27.89 7.61
N LEU A 537 -13.51 28.61 6.91
CA LEU A 537 -12.34 28.06 6.22
C LEU A 537 -11.07 28.07 7.07
N VAL A 538 -11.10 28.67 8.26
CA VAL A 538 -9.99 28.67 9.21
C VAL A 538 -9.64 27.23 9.61
N ARG A 539 -8.36 26.85 9.55
CA ARG A 539 -7.82 25.49 9.73
C ARG A 539 -8.22 24.49 8.62
N LEU A 540 -8.88 24.93 7.56
CA LEU A 540 -9.24 24.11 6.39
C LEU A 540 -8.57 24.59 5.11
N VAL A 541 -8.28 25.90 5.00
CA VAL A 541 -7.63 26.52 3.83
C VAL A 541 -6.38 27.27 4.26
N TYR A 542 -5.31 27.10 3.51
CA TYR A 542 -3.99 27.65 3.84
C TYR A 542 -4.01 29.18 3.98
N SER A 543 -4.64 29.90 3.03
CA SER A 543 -4.70 31.37 3.03
C SER A 543 -5.53 31.95 4.17
N GLU A 544 -6.49 31.21 4.70
CA GLU A 544 -7.41 31.65 5.76
C GLU A 544 -6.96 31.17 7.15
N THR A 545 -5.86 30.43 7.24
CA THR A 545 -5.38 29.86 8.50
C THR A 545 -4.19 30.65 9.02
N PRO A 546 -4.26 31.23 10.23
CA PRO A 546 -3.13 31.91 10.87
C PRO A 546 -1.89 31.01 10.98
N LYS A 547 -0.71 31.54 10.71
CA LYS A 547 0.55 30.77 10.71
C LYS A 547 0.84 30.06 12.04
N GLU A 548 0.39 30.64 13.15
CA GLU A 548 0.51 30.04 14.48
C GLU A 548 -0.25 28.73 14.65
N HIS A 549 -1.30 28.49 13.86
CA HIS A 549 -2.03 27.21 13.83
C HIS A 549 -1.38 26.15 12.94
N LEU A 550 -0.43 26.53 12.11
CA LEU A 550 0.28 25.61 11.21
C LEU A 550 1.57 25.05 11.81
N VAL A 551 2.05 25.61 12.90
CA VAL A 551 3.30 25.21 13.57
C VAL A 551 3.03 24.92 15.04
N ASP A 552 3.53 23.77 15.51
CA ASP A 552 3.45 23.42 16.93
C ASP A 552 4.41 24.31 17.73
N PRO A 553 3.95 25.00 18.79
CA PRO A 553 4.82 25.77 19.67
C PRO A 553 6.01 24.96 20.22
N LEU A 554 5.82 23.67 20.48
CA LEU A 554 6.87 22.75 20.96
C LEU A 554 8.07 22.64 20.00
N GLU A 555 7.90 22.92 18.70
CA GLU A 555 9.02 22.89 17.77
C GLU A 555 10.02 24.04 17.94
N LYS A 556 9.62 25.14 18.57
CA LYS A 556 10.50 26.29 18.79
C LYS A 556 11.66 25.96 19.75
N ASP A 557 11.38 25.10 20.73
CA ASP A 557 12.35 24.72 21.77
C ASP A 557 13.26 23.57 21.32
N LEU A 558 12.97 22.95 20.18
CA LEU A 558 13.79 21.88 19.62
C LEU A 558 15.02 22.43 18.88
N PRO A 559 16.17 21.73 18.94
CA PRO A 559 17.30 21.98 18.06
C PRO A 559 16.84 21.95 16.59
N TRP A 560 17.44 22.81 15.76
CA TRP A 560 17.02 22.97 14.35
C TRP A 560 16.96 21.66 13.57
N TYR A 561 17.88 20.72 13.81
CA TYR A 561 17.95 19.41 13.14
C TYR A 561 16.86 18.42 13.59
N ARG A 562 16.12 18.69 14.67
CA ARG A 562 14.97 17.91 15.14
C ARG A 562 13.63 18.50 14.74
N ARG A 563 13.62 19.64 14.08
CA ARG A 563 12.39 20.27 13.58
C ARG A 563 11.89 19.57 12.34
N THR A 564 10.58 19.61 12.11
CA THR A 564 9.91 18.90 11.01
C THR A 564 10.48 19.28 9.63
N VAL A 565 10.63 20.57 9.34
CA VAL A 565 11.07 21.03 8.00
C VAL A 565 12.51 20.62 7.69
N PRO A 566 13.52 20.87 8.56
CA PRO A 566 14.89 20.40 8.32
C PRO A 566 15.00 18.88 8.17
N LEU A 567 14.25 18.09 8.96
CA LEU A 567 14.22 16.63 8.82
C LEU A 567 13.66 16.22 7.44
N GLY A 568 12.57 16.83 7.02
CA GLY A 568 11.99 16.56 5.69
C GLY A 568 12.93 16.92 4.54
N MET A 569 13.61 18.08 4.65
CA MET A 569 14.59 18.49 3.64
C MET A 569 15.81 17.55 3.59
N THR A 570 16.25 17.03 4.73
CA THR A 570 17.32 16.02 4.79
C THR A 570 16.90 14.74 4.05
N VAL A 571 15.68 14.26 4.29
CA VAL A 571 15.13 13.10 3.60
C VAL A 571 15.10 13.30 2.08
N LEU A 572 14.60 14.46 1.63
CA LEU A 572 14.55 14.79 0.20
C LEU A 572 15.96 14.87 -0.42
N ALA A 573 16.93 15.50 0.28
CA ALA A 573 18.29 15.57 -0.20
C ALA A 573 18.94 14.18 -0.39
N ILE A 574 18.76 13.28 0.59
CA ILE A 574 19.24 11.89 0.46
C ILE A 574 18.55 11.19 -0.71
N THR A 575 17.25 11.38 -0.88
CA THR A 575 16.49 10.78 -1.98
C THR A 575 16.97 11.26 -3.34
N VAL A 576 17.30 12.54 -3.48
CA VAL A 576 17.90 13.07 -4.71
C VAL A 576 19.26 12.40 -5.00
N VAL A 577 20.09 12.25 -3.98
CA VAL A 577 21.40 11.56 -4.14
C VAL A 577 21.18 10.10 -4.60
N LEU A 578 20.23 9.37 -4.02
CA LEU A 578 19.91 8.00 -4.45
C LEU A 578 19.46 7.95 -5.92
N ASN A 579 18.61 8.90 -6.36
CA ASN A 579 18.18 8.97 -7.77
C ASN A 579 19.32 9.33 -8.74
N ILE A 580 20.41 9.96 -8.28
CA ILE A 580 21.58 10.25 -9.10
C ILE A 580 22.52 9.04 -9.21
N ILE A 581 22.63 8.24 -8.13
CA ILE A 581 23.52 7.08 -8.07
C ILE A 581 22.97 5.90 -8.88
N PHE A 582 21.68 5.69 -8.86
CA PHE A 582 20.97 4.56 -9.48
C PHE A 582 20.15 5.00 -10.70
#